data_d05130a68249586284f6d12d316a61fa
#
_entry.id   d05130a68249586284f6d12d316a61fa
#
_cell.length_a   1.000
_cell.length_b   1.000
_cell.length_c   1.000
_cell.angle_alpha   90.00
_cell.angle_beta   90.00
_cell.angle_gamma   90.00
#
_symmetry.space_group_name_H-M   'P 1'
#
loop_
_entity.id
_entity.type
_entity.pdbx_description
1 polymer ?
#
loop_
_entity_poly.entity_id
_entity_poly.type
_entity_poly.pdbx_seq_one_letter_code
_entity_poly.pdbx_strand_id
1 'polypeptide(L)'
;GGYFSSEDDAKAFFDEVRFMLANQMVAPNSPQWFNTGLNWAYGIDGPSQGHFYVDHETGKLTRSSSSYERPQPHACFIQSIDDDLVNDGGIMDLWVREARLFKYGSGTGTNFSNLRGSSEGLSGGGKSSGLMSFLKIGDRAAGAIKSGGTTRRAAKMVVVDIDHPDIEEFIKWKVTEEQKVASIVTGSKICSKHLKSIMNACHNCEADGESCFEPAKNPALKREIIAARKNEVPENYIQRIIHFAKQGYKSIEFETYNTDWDSEAYVTVSGQNSNNSVRVTDDFLNAVIEDKDWNLINRIDNSVSKTVKAKDLWDQVGYSAWACADPGIQFHTTINDWHTCPESGEIRASNPCSEYMFLDNTACNLASLNLMTFMDENKCLNTDLFKHAVRIWTLILEISVMMAQFPSKEIAKLSYEYRTLGLGYANLGGYLMSKGVAYDSEEGRANCAAITALMTGISYATSAEVAS
;
A
#
# COMPACT_ATOMS: atom_id res chain seq x y z
N GLY A 1 -5.86 -1.97 -33.64
CA GLY A 1 -6.76 -1.01 -32.97
C GLY A 1 -7.08 0.22 -33.83
N GLY A 2 -6.59 0.32 -35.09
CA GLY A 2 -6.94 1.46 -35.97
C GLY A 2 -6.21 2.76 -35.67
N TYR A 3 -5.19 2.76 -34.81
CA TYR A 3 -4.43 3.96 -34.43
C TYR A 3 -3.47 4.49 -35.50
N PHE A 4 -3.10 3.69 -36.47
CA PHE A 4 -2.13 4.02 -37.50
C PHE A 4 -2.78 3.97 -38.89
N SER A 5 -2.47 4.98 -39.72
CA SER A 5 -3.01 5.12 -41.06
C SER A 5 -2.29 4.20 -42.08
N SER A 6 -1.07 3.77 -41.80
CA SER A 6 -0.24 2.95 -42.66
C SER A 6 0.81 2.16 -41.85
N GLU A 7 1.49 1.20 -42.51
CA GLU A 7 2.63 0.49 -41.94
C GLU A 7 3.82 1.43 -41.66
N ASP A 8 4.03 2.44 -42.50
CA ASP A 8 5.08 3.42 -42.32
C ASP A 8 4.84 4.28 -41.08
N ASP A 9 3.57 4.65 -40.81
CA ASP A 9 3.14 5.39 -39.62
C ASP A 9 3.38 4.56 -38.35
N ALA A 10 2.99 3.28 -38.38
CA ALA A 10 3.24 2.35 -37.28
C ALA A 10 4.74 2.13 -37.03
N LYS A 11 5.55 2.09 -38.08
CA LYS A 11 7.00 1.96 -37.97
C LYS A 11 7.65 3.23 -37.41
N ALA A 12 7.22 4.42 -37.85
CA ALA A 12 7.68 5.68 -37.30
C ALA A 12 7.39 5.77 -35.79
N PHE A 13 6.17 5.42 -35.37
CA PHE A 13 5.80 5.35 -33.97
C PHE A 13 6.70 4.37 -33.18
N PHE A 14 6.97 3.19 -33.69
CA PHE A 14 7.85 2.21 -33.07
C PHE A 14 9.29 2.75 -32.89
N ASP A 15 9.84 3.39 -33.90
CA ASP A 15 11.19 3.96 -33.87
C ASP A 15 11.28 5.15 -32.90
N GLU A 16 10.26 6.01 -32.83
CA GLU A 16 10.17 7.10 -31.86
C GLU A 16 10.09 6.60 -30.41
N VAL A 17 9.29 5.58 -30.14
CA VAL A 17 9.20 4.96 -28.81
C VAL A 17 10.56 4.41 -28.37
N ARG A 18 11.26 3.70 -29.27
CA ARG A 18 12.62 3.17 -29.01
C ARG A 18 13.61 4.30 -28.73
N PHE A 19 13.56 5.37 -29.54
CA PHE A 19 14.41 6.54 -29.36
C PHE A 19 14.16 7.19 -27.97
N MET A 20 12.91 7.43 -27.60
CA MET A 20 12.57 8.02 -26.32
C MET A 20 13.02 7.17 -25.13
N LEU A 21 12.82 5.86 -25.18
CA LEU A 21 13.28 4.94 -24.12
C LEU A 21 14.80 4.88 -24.03
N ALA A 22 15.49 4.76 -25.16
CA ALA A 22 16.96 4.69 -25.21
C ALA A 22 17.63 5.96 -24.70
N ASN A 23 17.01 7.13 -24.93
CA ASN A 23 17.51 8.43 -24.46
C ASN A 23 16.97 8.82 -23.08
N GLN A 24 16.30 7.91 -22.37
CA GLN A 24 15.75 8.16 -21.03
C GLN A 24 14.81 9.39 -20.96
N MET A 25 14.12 9.67 -22.06
CA MET A 25 13.16 10.76 -22.14
C MET A 25 11.88 10.45 -21.35
N VAL A 26 11.62 9.16 -21.13
CA VAL A 26 10.41 8.67 -20.46
C VAL A 26 10.66 7.31 -19.84
N ALA A 27 9.88 7.00 -18.81
CA ALA A 27 9.82 5.67 -18.23
C ALA A 27 8.35 5.26 -18.00
N PRO A 28 7.91 4.08 -18.49
CA PRO A 28 6.65 3.48 -18.06
C PRO A 28 6.76 2.99 -16.61
N ASN A 29 5.61 2.70 -15.99
CA ASN A 29 5.59 2.14 -14.64
C ASN A 29 6.27 0.77 -14.53
N SER A 30 6.63 0.38 -13.31
CA SER A 30 7.38 -0.86 -13.05
C SER A 30 6.69 -2.14 -13.58
N PRO A 31 5.37 -2.36 -13.40
CA PRO A 31 4.72 -3.54 -13.95
C PRO A 31 4.82 -3.64 -15.48
N GLN A 32 4.77 -2.52 -16.19
CA GLN A 32 4.94 -2.50 -17.63
C GLN A 32 6.36 -2.91 -18.04
N TRP A 33 7.39 -2.45 -17.33
CA TRP A 33 8.77 -2.88 -17.52
C TRP A 33 8.95 -4.39 -17.28
N PHE A 34 8.31 -4.93 -16.24
CA PHE A 34 8.53 -6.31 -15.82
C PHE A 34 7.75 -7.33 -16.64
N ASN A 35 6.59 -6.97 -17.16
CA ASN A 35 5.62 -7.92 -17.72
C ASN A 35 5.42 -7.79 -19.22
N THR A 36 5.71 -6.62 -19.83
CA THR A 36 5.42 -6.39 -21.24
C THR A 36 6.51 -6.99 -22.13
N GLY A 37 6.09 -7.69 -23.19
CA GLY A 37 6.98 -8.22 -24.22
C GLY A 37 7.70 -9.53 -23.88
N LEU A 38 7.55 -10.07 -22.67
CA LEU A 38 8.23 -11.31 -22.24
C LEU A 38 7.85 -12.51 -23.11
N ASN A 39 6.57 -12.68 -23.40
CA ASN A 39 6.10 -13.75 -24.28
C ASN A 39 6.56 -13.51 -25.72
N TRP A 40 6.34 -12.30 -26.24
CA TRP A 40 6.67 -11.96 -27.63
C TRP A 40 8.19 -12.07 -27.93
N ALA A 41 9.03 -11.54 -27.03
CA ALA A 41 10.49 -11.47 -27.28
C ALA A 41 11.24 -12.76 -26.90
N TYR A 42 10.77 -13.47 -25.86
CA TYR A 42 11.51 -14.60 -25.28
C TYR A 42 10.71 -15.89 -25.24
N GLY A 43 9.44 -15.91 -25.69
CA GLY A 43 8.58 -17.07 -25.64
C GLY A 43 8.21 -17.51 -24.21
N ILE A 44 8.38 -16.62 -23.22
CA ILE A 44 8.02 -16.93 -21.83
C ILE A 44 6.50 -17.07 -21.74
N ASP A 45 6.04 -18.21 -21.22
CA ASP A 45 4.64 -18.52 -21.02
C ASP A 45 4.42 -19.24 -19.69
N GLY A 46 3.15 -19.41 -19.32
CA GLY A 46 2.72 -20.09 -18.11
C GLY A 46 1.21 -20.27 -18.06
N PRO A 47 0.71 -21.14 -17.16
CA PRO A 47 -0.72 -21.40 -17.04
C PRO A 47 -1.48 -20.13 -16.61
N SER A 48 -2.70 -20.00 -17.10
CA SER A 48 -3.61 -18.91 -16.73
C SER A 48 -3.76 -18.79 -15.21
N GLN A 49 -3.71 -17.56 -14.69
CA GLN A 49 -3.89 -17.24 -13.27
C GLN A 49 -5.30 -16.74 -12.94
N GLY A 50 -6.25 -16.92 -13.87
CA GLY A 50 -7.63 -16.48 -13.69
C GLY A 50 -7.88 -15.02 -14.07
N HIS A 51 -7.04 -14.46 -14.92
CA HIS A 51 -7.22 -13.12 -15.47
C HIS A 51 -8.24 -13.10 -16.62
N PHE A 52 -8.74 -11.89 -16.88
CA PHE A 52 -9.70 -11.59 -17.94
C PHE A 52 -9.24 -10.37 -18.73
N TYR A 53 -9.73 -10.25 -19.97
CA TYR A 53 -9.58 -9.08 -20.82
C TYR A 53 -10.81 -8.90 -21.69
N VAL A 54 -11.02 -7.70 -22.23
CA VAL A 54 -11.99 -7.47 -23.28
C VAL A 54 -11.26 -7.55 -24.61
N ASP A 55 -11.71 -8.45 -25.45
CA ASP A 55 -11.16 -8.59 -26.79
C ASP A 55 -11.54 -7.37 -27.64
N HIS A 56 -10.57 -6.67 -28.17
CA HIS A 56 -10.76 -5.38 -28.82
C HIS A 56 -11.44 -5.48 -30.20
N GLU A 57 -11.39 -6.65 -30.84
CA GLU A 57 -12.05 -6.86 -32.14
C GLU A 57 -13.51 -7.23 -31.95
N THR A 58 -13.83 -8.03 -30.98
CA THR A 58 -15.15 -8.57 -30.74
C THR A 58 -15.95 -7.86 -29.65
N GLY A 59 -15.28 -7.06 -28.80
CA GLY A 59 -15.85 -6.43 -27.60
C GLY A 59 -16.24 -7.42 -26.50
N LYS A 60 -15.83 -8.70 -26.60
CA LYS A 60 -16.26 -9.75 -25.67
C LYS A 60 -15.30 -9.88 -24.51
N LEU A 61 -15.87 -9.97 -23.31
CA LEU A 61 -15.12 -10.35 -22.10
C LEU A 61 -14.63 -11.80 -22.22
N THR A 62 -13.31 -11.98 -22.18
CA THR A 62 -12.64 -13.25 -22.43
C THR A 62 -11.72 -13.60 -21.25
N ARG A 63 -11.67 -14.88 -20.89
CA ARG A 63 -10.70 -15.37 -19.90
C ARG A 63 -9.35 -15.63 -20.57
N SER A 64 -8.27 -15.13 -19.94
CA SER A 64 -6.91 -15.37 -20.44
C SER A 64 -6.54 -16.84 -20.38
N SER A 65 -5.92 -17.33 -21.43
CA SER A 65 -5.35 -18.69 -21.53
C SER A 65 -3.95 -18.81 -20.97
N SER A 66 -3.18 -17.72 -21.01
CA SER A 66 -1.77 -17.63 -20.63
C SER A 66 -1.54 -16.54 -19.58
N SER A 67 -0.45 -16.69 -18.82
CA SER A 67 0.02 -15.70 -17.85
C SER A 67 0.74 -14.52 -18.48
N TYR A 68 1.33 -14.68 -19.70
CA TYR A 68 2.27 -13.73 -20.28
C TYR A 68 1.94 -13.31 -21.72
N GLU A 69 1.03 -13.99 -22.40
CA GLU A 69 0.58 -13.58 -23.74
C GLU A 69 -0.01 -12.17 -23.71
N ARG A 70 -0.84 -11.89 -22.70
CA ARG A 70 -1.27 -10.54 -22.36
C ARG A 70 -0.63 -10.13 -21.04
N PRO A 71 0.08 -8.98 -20.97
CA PRO A 71 0.72 -8.53 -19.74
C PRO A 71 -0.28 -7.96 -18.75
N GLN A 72 0.17 -7.77 -17.50
CA GLN A 72 -0.48 -6.88 -16.52
C GLN A 72 0.36 -5.60 -16.39
N PRO A 73 0.21 -4.61 -17.28
CA PRO A 73 1.05 -3.42 -17.31
C PRO A 73 0.64 -2.35 -16.31
N HIS A 74 -0.58 -2.41 -15.78
CA HIS A 74 -1.15 -1.40 -14.88
C HIS A 74 -0.50 -1.48 -13.50
N ALA A 75 -0.10 -0.33 -12.96
CA ALA A 75 0.50 -0.25 -11.62
C ALA A 75 -0.56 -0.12 -10.52
N CYS A 76 -1.67 0.56 -10.81
CA CYS A 76 -2.60 1.05 -9.82
C CYS A 76 -4.00 0.48 -10.07
N PHE A 77 -4.56 -0.13 -9.02
CA PHE A 77 -5.91 -0.71 -9.05
C PHE A 77 -6.73 -0.18 -7.88
N ILE A 78 -8.03 -0.02 -8.09
CA ILE A 78 -9.02 0.19 -7.05
C ILE A 78 -10.01 -0.96 -7.14
N GLN A 79 -10.32 -1.58 -6.01
CA GLN A 79 -11.20 -2.75 -5.96
C GLN A 79 -12.34 -2.53 -4.97
N SER A 80 -13.51 -3.07 -5.29
CA SER A 80 -14.63 -3.17 -4.35
C SER A 80 -14.53 -4.40 -3.47
N ILE A 81 -15.26 -4.36 -2.35
CA ILE A 81 -15.47 -5.49 -1.46
C ILE A 81 -16.91 -5.49 -0.97
N ASP A 82 -17.51 -6.68 -0.96
CA ASP A 82 -18.83 -6.93 -0.38
C ASP A 82 -18.71 -7.59 1.00
N ASP A 83 -19.70 -7.38 1.85
CA ASP A 83 -19.78 -7.99 3.19
C ASP A 83 -20.24 -9.45 3.11
N ASP A 84 -19.49 -10.23 2.36
CA ASP A 84 -19.62 -11.68 2.19
C ASP A 84 -18.26 -12.35 2.42
N LEU A 85 -18.26 -13.54 3.01
CA LEU A 85 -16.98 -14.18 3.35
C LEU A 85 -16.29 -14.81 2.14
N VAL A 86 -17.02 -15.55 1.29
CA VAL A 86 -16.41 -16.47 0.30
C VAL A 86 -16.90 -16.30 -1.14
N ASN A 87 -18.08 -15.69 -1.35
CA ASN A 87 -18.63 -15.51 -2.69
C ASN A 87 -17.84 -14.52 -3.54
N ASP A 88 -18.08 -14.51 -4.85
CA ASP A 88 -17.50 -13.53 -5.79
C ASP A 88 -17.75 -12.10 -5.28
N GLY A 89 -16.73 -11.26 -5.26
CA GLY A 89 -16.78 -9.91 -4.70
C GLY A 89 -16.54 -9.82 -3.19
N GLY A 90 -16.60 -10.90 -2.47
CA GLY A 90 -16.45 -10.96 -1.01
C GLY A 90 -14.99 -10.91 -0.52
N ILE A 91 -14.83 -11.12 0.79
CA ILE A 91 -13.57 -10.92 1.50
C ILE A 91 -12.46 -11.85 0.99
N MET A 92 -12.73 -13.16 0.88
CA MET A 92 -11.72 -14.13 0.44
C MET A 92 -11.43 -14.00 -1.06
N ASP A 93 -12.42 -13.63 -1.86
CA ASP A 93 -12.22 -13.34 -3.28
C ASP A 93 -11.33 -12.09 -3.47
N LEU A 94 -11.49 -11.06 -2.64
CA LEU A 94 -10.60 -9.90 -2.67
C LEU A 94 -9.13 -10.32 -2.44
N TRP A 95 -8.84 -11.20 -1.48
CA TRP A 95 -7.47 -11.65 -1.23
C TRP A 95 -6.91 -12.44 -2.42
N VAL A 96 -7.72 -13.19 -3.13
CA VAL A 96 -7.32 -13.89 -4.37
C VAL A 96 -7.01 -12.88 -5.48
N ARG A 97 -7.86 -11.86 -5.67
CA ARG A 97 -7.63 -10.79 -6.65
C ARG A 97 -6.38 -9.98 -6.33
N GLU A 98 -6.15 -9.64 -5.06
CA GLU A 98 -4.91 -8.98 -4.60
C GLU A 98 -3.67 -9.84 -4.86
N ALA A 99 -3.73 -11.14 -4.59
CA ALA A 99 -2.62 -12.05 -4.86
C ALA A 99 -2.23 -12.07 -6.35
N ARG A 100 -3.22 -12.03 -7.25
CA ARG A 100 -2.99 -11.91 -8.69
C ARG A 100 -2.28 -10.61 -9.05
N LEU A 101 -2.69 -9.48 -8.43
CA LEU A 101 -2.08 -8.17 -8.65
C LEU A 101 -0.63 -8.12 -8.13
N PHE A 102 -0.42 -8.56 -6.89
CA PHE A 102 0.89 -8.50 -6.25
C PHE A 102 1.93 -9.38 -6.94
N LYS A 103 1.52 -10.53 -7.48
CA LYS A 103 2.39 -11.41 -8.25
C LYS A 103 3.10 -10.70 -9.40
N TYR A 104 2.45 -9.76 -10.07
CA TYR A 104 2.97 -9.02 -11.22
C TYR A 104 3.45 -7.61 -10.88
N GLY A 105 3.53 -7.27 -9.59
CA GLY A 105 4.11 -6.01 -9.11
C GLY A 105 3.16 -4.81 -9.09
N SER A 106 1.85 -5.03 -9.26
CA SER A 106 0.85 -3.99 -9.16
C SER A 106 0.45 -3.71 -7.72
N GLY A 107 -0.04 -2.50 -7.45
CA GLY A 107 -0.63 -2.09 -6.18
C GLY A 107 -2.14 -1.94 -6.27
N THR A 108 -2.82 -2.03 -5.13
CA THR A 108 -4.28 -1.93 -5.06
C THR A 108 -4.75 -1.18 -3.84
N GLY A 109 -5.92 -0.55 -3.92
CA GLY A 109 -6.62 0.02 -2.77
C GLY A 109 -8.09 -0.37 -2.76
N THR A 110 -8.65 -0.42 -1.56
CA THR A 110 -10.05 -0.80 -1.34
C THR A 110 -10.61 -0.01 -0.17
N ASN A 111 -11.85 0.45 -0.30
CA ASN A 111 -12.63 0.95 0.83
C ASN A 111 -13.32 -0.22 1.51
N PHE A 112 -12.95 -0.48 2.75
CA PHE A 112 -13.45 -1.61 3.54
C PHE A 112 -14.68 -1.28 4.39
N SER A 113 -15.24 -0.09 4.25
CA SER A 113 -16.35 0.38 5.08
C SER A 113 -17.66 -0.36 4.85
N ASN A 114 -17.79 -1.14 3.79
CA ASN A 114 -18.94 -2.02 3.59
C ASN A 114 -18.97 -3.21 4.55
N LEU A 115 -17.82 -3.60 5.12
CA LEU A 115 -17.76 -4.70 6.05
C LEU A 115 -18.39 -4.30 7.38
N ARG A 116 -19.17 -5.20 7.97
CA ARG A 116 -19.78 -4.97 9.27
C ARG A 116 -18.76 -4.89 10.40
N GLY A 117 -19.10 -4.10 11.43
CA GLY A 117 -18.27 -3.97 12.63
C GLY A 117 -18.34 -5.18 13.57
N SER A 118 -17.46 -5.20 14.55
CA SER A 118 -17.29 -6.31 15.52
C SER A 118 -18.51 -6.54 16.43
N SER A 119 -19.38 -5.56 16.57
CA SER A 119 -20.60 -5.64 17.41
C SER A 119 -21.82 -6.14 16.64
N GLU A 120 -21.79 -6.16 15.31
CA GLU A 120 -22.92 -6.44 14.46
C GLU A 120 -23.22 -7.95 14.37
N GLY A 121 -24.52 -8.28 14.19
CA GLY A 121 -24.99 -9.66 14.17
C GLY A 121 -24.63 -10.43 12.88
N LEU A 122 -24.56 -11.75 12.98
CA LEU A 122 -24.47 -12.66 11.86
C LEU A 122 -25.83 -13.29 11.57
N SER A 123 -26.14 -13.60 10.30
CA SER A 123 -27.40 -14.22 9.89
C SER A 123 -27.70 -15.56 10.58
N GLY A 124 -26.66 -16.32 10.92
CA GLY A 124 -26.76 -17.57 11.67
C GLY A 124 -26.75 -17.44 13.20
N GLY A 125 -26.78 -16.21 13.72
CA GLY A 125 -26.61 -15.90 15.14
C GLY A 125 -25.16 -15.66 15.52
N GLY A 126 -24.95 -14.94 16.63
CA GLY A 126 -23.62 -14.52 17.08
C GLY A 126 -23.22 -13.14 16.54
N LYS A 127 -21.96 -12.76 16.79
CA LYS A 127 -21.41 -11.46 16.41
C LYS A 127 -20.29 -11.62 15.38
N SER A 128 -20.15 -10.61 14.53
CA SER A 128 -19.04 -10.47 13.60
C SER A 128 -17.70 -10.40 14.34
N SER A 129 -16.65 -10.95 13.73
CA SER A 129 -15.26 -10.75 14.20
C SER A 129 -14.71 -9.36 13.88
N GLY A 130 -15.49 -8.56 13.16
CA GLY A 130 -15.22 -7.16 12.85
C GLY A 130 -14.20 -6.93 11.74
N LEU A 131 -14.17 -5.68 11.28
CA LEU A 131 -13.31 -5.20 10.22
C LEU A 131 -11.83 -5.55 10.48
N MET A 132 -11.33 -5.29 11.67
CA MET A 132 -9.91 -5.43 11.99
C MET A 132 -9.39 -6.86 11.87
N SER A 133 -10.23 -7.86 12.12
CA SER A 133 -9.87 -9.27 11.97
C SER A 133 -9.55 -9.63 10.52
N PHE A 134 -10.36 -9.14 9.59
CA PHE A 134 -10.16 -9.37 8.15
C PHE A 134 -9.01 -8.54 7.58
N LEU A 135 -8.82 -7.30 8.05
CA LEU A 135 -7.66 -6.49 7.65
C LEU A 135 -6.34 -7.15 8.02
N LYS A 136 -6.26 -7.79 9.19
CA LYS A 136 -5.06 -8.54 9.63
C LYS A 136 -4.75 -9.73 8.71
N ILE A 137 -5.76 -10.42 8.18
CA ILE A 137 -5.56 -11.50 7.18
C ILE A 137 -4.96 -10.92 5.89
N GLY A 138 -5.55 -9.87 5.35
CA GLY A 138 -5.08 -9.21 4.13
C GLY A 138 -3.68 -8.61 4.27
N ASP A 139 -3.34 -8.04 5.42
CA ASP A 139 -2.00 -7.55 5.72
C ASP A 139 -0.96 -8.68 5.69
N ARG A 140 -1.26 -9.82 6.31
CA ARG A 140 -0.38 -11.00 6.29
C ARG A 140 -0.22 -11.59 4.89
N ALA A 141 -1.32 -11.68 4.13
CA ALA A 141 -1.29 -12.15 2.75
C ALA A 141 -0.38 -11.24 1.89
N ALA A 142 -0.53 -9.91 2.01
CA ALA A 142 0.31 -8.95 1.32
C ALA A 142 1.79 -9.09 1.70
N GLY A 143 2.09 -9.30 2.98
CA GLY A 143 3.47 -9.51 3.46
C GLY A 143 4.12 -10.78 2.94
N ALA A 144 3.34 -11.83 2.67
CA ALA A 144 3.83 -13.11 2.17
C ALA A 144 4.10 -13.11 0.66
N ILE A 145 3.39 -12.25 -0.11
CA ILE A 145 3.47 -12.24 -1.57
C ILE A 145 4.52 -11.22 -2.02
N LYS A 146 5.59 -11.72 -2.65
CA LYS A 146 6.63 -10.89 -3.27
C LYS A 146 6.50 -10.95 -4.79
N SER A 147 6.47 -9.78 -5.42
CA SER A 147 6.40 -9.66 -6.88
C SER A 147 7.58 -10.33 -7.56
N GLY A 148 7.30 -11.24 -8.49
CA GLY A 148 8.33 -11.91 -9.32
C GLY A 148 9.46 -12.56 -8.53
N GLY A 149 9.28 -12.77 -7.23
CA GLY A 149 10.26 -13.35 -6.33
C GLY A 149 11.41 -12.43 -5.92
N THR A 150 11.50 -11.18 -6.39
CA THR A 150 12.76 -10.44 -6.23
C THR A 150 12.69 -8.98 -5.81
N THR A 151 11.78 -8.15 -6.32
CA THR A 151 12.10 -6.71 -6.34
C THR A 151 11.07 -5.78 -5.72
N ARG A 152 9.80 -6.16 -5.62
CA ARG A 152 8.77 -5.26 -5.12
C ARG A 152 7.89 -5.93 -4.07
N ARG A 153 7.73 -5.28 -2.91
CA ARG A 153 6.74 -5.67 -1.92
C ARG A 153 5.34 -5.36 -2.44
N ALA A 154 4.34 -6.12 -1.99
CA ALA A 154 2.94 -5.81 -2.21
C ALA A 154 2.65 -4.39 -1.73
N ALA A 155 1.91 -3.63 -2.52
CA ALA A 155 1.48 -2.28 -2.19
C ALA A 155 -0.05 -2.28 -2.04
N LYS A 156 -0.53 -1.95 -0.83
CA LYS A 156 -1.94 -2.01 -0.47
C LYS A 156 -2.37 -0.73 0.22
N MET A 157 -3.54 -0.18 -0.18
CA MET A 157 -4.26 0.88 0.52
C MET A 157 -5.52 0.31 1.16
N VAL A 158 -5.70 0.60 2.42
CA VAL A 158 -6.93 0.33 3.18
C VAL A 158 -7.59 1.66 3.50
N VAL A 159 -8.80 1.86 2.98
CA VAL A 159 -9.61 3.05 3.26
C VAL A 159 -10.77 2.65 4.16
N VAL A 160 -11.05 3.44 5.19
CA VAL A 160 -12.21 3.27 6.08
C VAL A 160 -12.88 4.62 6.31
N ASP A 161 -14.20 4.66 6.17
CA ASP A 161 -14.99 5.86 6.39
C ASP A 161 -15.07 6.19 7.88
N ILE A 162 -15.04 7.48 8.20
CA ILE A 162 -14.96 7.99 9.59
C ILE A 162 -16.15 7.62 10.47
N ASP A 163 -17.25 7.16 9.88
CA ASP A 163 -18.46 6.73 10.59
C ASP A 163 -18.53 5.20 10.82
N HIS A 164 -17.49 4.46 10.46
CA HIS A 164 -17.47 3.00 10.64
C HIS A 164 -17.46 2.62 12.13
N PRO A 165 -18.20 1.56 12.56
CA PRO A 165 -18.23 1.14 13.97
C PRO A 165 -16.85 0.85 14.58
N ASP A 166 -15.94 0.27 13.82
CA ASP A 166 -14.58 -0.11 14.28
C ASP A 166 -13.52 0.97 14.00
N ILE A 167 -13.92 2.20 13.66
CA ILE A 167 -12.99 3.27 13.22
C ILE A 167 -11.94 3.63 14.26
N GLU A 168 -12.30 3.64 15.55
CA GLU A 168 -11.37 3.98 16.63
C GLU A 168 -10.23 2.96 16.75
N GLU A 169 -10.51 1.66 16.52
CA GLU A 169 -9.47 0.61 16.49
C GLU A 169 -8.60 0.75 15.22
N PHE A 170 -9.21 1.04 14.09
CA PHE A 170 -8.52 1.26 12.83
C PHE A 170 -7.53 2.43 12.90
N ILE A 171 -7.94 3.57 13.43
CA ILE A 171 -7.09 4.76 13.59
C ILE A 171 -5.84 4.43 14.44
N LYS A 172 -6.02 3.67 15.52
CA LYS A 172 -4.95 3.34 16.47
C LYS A 172 -4.12 2.11 16.08
N TRP A 173 -4.50 1.40 15.03
CA TRP A 173 -3.95 0.09 14.72
C TRP A 173 -2.42 0.09 14.69
N LYS A 174 -1.81 0.92 13.84
CA LYS A 174 -0.34 0.94 13.69
C LYS A 174 0.38 1.44 14.93
N VAL A 175 -0.16 2.44 15.62
CA VAL A 175 0.41 2.91 16.90
C VAL A 175 0.45 1.79 17.94
N THR A 176 -0.63 1.01 18.04
CA THR A 176 -0.70 -0.13 18.96
C THR A 176 0.34 -1.22 18.58
N GLU A 177 0.49 -1.49 17.30
CA GLU A 177 1.46 -2.48 16.82
C GLU A 177 2.92 -2.01 17.05
N GLU A 178 3.23 -0.73 16.83
CA GLU A 178 4.54 -0.15 17.15
C GLU A 178 4.85 -0.22 18.66
N GLN A 179 3.87 0.01 19.51
CA GLN A 179 4.03 -0.18 20.97
C GLN A 179 4.36 -1.63 21.34
N LYS A 180 3.78 -2.61 20.63
CA LYS A 180 4.12 -4.03 20.80
C LYS A 180 5.57 -4.31 20.39
N VAL A 181 6.04 -3.77 19.26
CA VAL A 181 7.43 -3.89 18.83
C VAL A 181 8.38 -3.34 19.90
N ALA A 182 8.13 -2.13 20.40
CA ALA A 182 8.91 -1.52 21.46
C ALA A 182 8.95 -2.40 22.73
N SER A 183 7.81 -2.98 23.11
CA SER A 183 7.70 -3.88 24.27
C SER A 183 8.47 -5.19 24.07
N ILE A 184 8.38 -5.82 22.89
CA ILE A 184 9.11 -7.05 22.55
C ILE A 184 10.63 -6.79 22.58
N VAL A 185 11.08 -5.71 21.94
CA VAL A 185 12.51 -5.34 21.90
C VAL A 185 13.04 -5.07 23.29
N THR A 186 12.34 -4.23 24.07
CA THR A 186 12.76 -3.88 25.43
C THR A 186 12.74 -5.12 26.33
N GLY A 187 11.67 -5.92 26.30
CA GLY A 187 11.54 -7.14 27.10
C GLY A 187 12.64 -8.15 26.81
N SER A 188 12.99 -8.37 25.53
CA SER A 188 14.07 -9.28 25.14
C SER A 188 15.42 -8.85 25.71
N LYS A 189 15.74 -7.56 25.66
CA LYS A 189 16.97 -6.99 26.20
C LYS A 189 17.03 -7.06 27.73
N ILE A 190 15.90 -6.80 28.41
CA ILE A 190 15.77 -6.94 29.87
C ILE A 190 15.97 -8.40 30.28
N CYS A 191 15.29 -9.33 29.63
CA CYS A 191 15.46 -10.77 29.88
C CYS A 191 16.92 -11.19 29.70
N SER A 192 17.53 -10.88 28.57
CA SER A 192 18.93 -11.20 28.29
C SER A 192 19.88 -10.67 29.37
N LYS A 193 19.70 -9.40 29.77
CA LYS A 193 20.53 -8.77 30.83
C LYS A 193 20.41 -9.51 32.15
N HIS A 194 19.21 -9.71 32.66
CA HIS A 194 18.98 -10.32 33.98
C HIS A 194 19.37 -11.81 34.02
N LEU A 195 19.05 -12.54 32.95
CA LEU A 195 19.41 -13.97 32.91
C LEU A 195 20.92 -14.19 32.81
N LYS A 196 21.67 -13.32 32.10
CA LYS A 196 23.14 -13.30 32.12
C LYS A 196 23.70 -12.96 33.53
N SER A 197 23.06 -11.99 34.21
CA SER A 197 23.49 -11.64 35.61
C SER A 197 23.27 -12.80 36.59
N ILE A 198 22.15 -13.51 36.46
CA ILE A 198 21.86 -14.71 37.27
C ILE A 198 22.89 -15.82 36.99
N MET A 199 23.18 -16.10 35.71
CA MET A 199 24.22 -17.07 35.34
C MET A 199 25.59 -16.73 35.96
N ASN A 200 25.99 -15.47 35.82
CA ASN A 200 27.23 -14.98 36.37
C ASN A 200 27.26 -15.12 37.91
N ALA A 201 26.17 -14.81 38.60
CA ALA A 201 26.07 -14.96 40.07
C ALA A 201 26.15 -16.41 40.53
N CYS A 202 25.73 -17.37 39.71
CA CYS A 202 25.92 -18.79 40.01
C CYS A 202 27.37 -19.23 39.91
N HIS A 203 28.16 -18.65 39.01
CA HIS A 203 29.56 -19.07 38.79
C HIS A 203 30.60 -18.22 39.58
N ASN A 204 30.25 -16.98 39.91
CA ASN A 204 31.11 -16.09 40.70
C ASN A 204 30.74 -16.17 42.22
N CYS A 205 30.68 -17.35 42.74
CA CYS A 205 30.27 -17.65 44.09
C CYS A 205 31.49 -18.15 44.92
N GLU A 206 31.64 -17.64 46.14
CA GLU A 206 32.70 -18.03 47.06
C GLU A 206 32.39 -19.31 47.87
N ALA A 207 31.16 -19.82 47.77
CA ALA A 207 30.73 -21.04 48.42
C ALA A 207 31.12 -22.28 47.61
N ASP A 208 31.23 -23.42 48.29
CA ASP A 208 31.59 -24.68 47.64
C ASP A 208 30.38 -25.44 47.08
N GLY A 209 30.55 -25.99 45.86
CA GLY A 209 29.63 -26.96 45.23
C GLY A 209 28.22 -26.46 44.96
N GLU A 210 27.21 -27.23 45.33
CA GLU A 210 25.80 -26.96 45.01
C GLU A 210 25.25 -25.70 45.71
N SER A 211 25.91 -25.22 46.75
CA SER A 211 25.49 -24.01 47.49
C SER A 211 25.44 -22.75 46.61
N CYS A 212 26.23 -22.70 45.55
CA CYS A 212 26.26 -21.57 44.63
C CYS A 212 24.97 -21.40 43.82
N PHE A 213 24.17 -22.48 43.67
CA PHE A 213 22.92 -22.49 42.93
C PHE A 213 21.69 -22.32 43.84
N GLU A 214 21.91 -22.18 45.16
CA GLU A 214 20.84 -21.99 46.14
C GLU A 214 20.72 -20.52 46.54
N PRO A 215 19.62 -19.81 46.25
CA PRO A 215 19.45 -18.38 46.58
C PRO A 215 19.58 -18.09 48.12
N ALA A 216 19.28 -19.07 48.95
CA ALA A 216 19.42 -18.95 50.40
C ALA A 216 20.89 -18.92 50.87
N LYS A 217 21.80 -19.55 50.11
CA LYS A 217 23.21 -19.68 50.41
C LYS A 217 24.11 -18.77 49.58
N ASN A 218 23.58 -18.27 48.45
CA ASN A 218 24.28 -17.32 47.54
C ASN A 218 23.58 -15.96 47.55
N PRO A 219 24.05 -14.97 48.33
CA PRO A 219 23.43 -13.65 48.41
C PRO A 219 23.45 -12.89 47.10
N ALA A 220 24.47 -13.08 46.24
CA ALA A 220 24.55 -12.46 44.93
C ALA A 220 23.45 -13.00 44.02
N LEU A 221 23.25 -14.31 43.95
CA LEU A 221 22.19 -14.96 43.21
C LEU A 221 20.82 -14.50 43.70
N LYS A 222 20.59 -14.42 45.00
CA LYS A 222 19.35 -13.94 45.60
C LYS A 222 19.02 -12.51 45.14
N ARG A 223 20.02 -11.64 45.14
CA ARG A 223 19.88 -10.23 44.69
C ARG A 223 19.48 -10.15 43.22
N GLU A 224 20.17 -10.91 42.33
CA GLU A 224 19.88 -10.90 40.88
C GLU A 224 18.52 -11.50 40.59
N ILE A 225 18.09 -12.53 41.32
CA ILE A 225 16.70 -13.07 41.17
C ILE A 225 15.65 -12.03 41.56
N ILE A 226 15.85 -11.32 42.68
CA ILE A 226 14.92 -10.25 43.09
C ILE A 226 14.89 -9.12 42.07
N ALA A 227 16.03 -8.74 41.50
CA ALA A 227 16.11 -7.74 40.45
C ALA A 227 15.38 -8.20 39.16
N ALA A 228 15.57 -9.45 38.77
CA ALA A 228 14.87 -10.03 37.60
C ALA A 228 13.36 -10.05 37.81
N ARG A 229 12.88 -10.49 38.98
CA ARG A 229 11.43 -10.50 39.32
C ARG A 229 10.82 -9.09 39.33
N LYS A 230 11.55 -8.08 39.83
CA LYS A 230 11.09 -6.68 39.79
C LYS A 230 10.94 -6.15 38.37
N ASN A 231 11.64 -6.70 37.38
CA ASN A 231 11.58 -6.38 35.97
C ASN A 231 10.73 -7.40 35.19
N GLU A 232 9.86 -8.15 35.86
CA GLU A 232 8.88 -9.09 35.30
C GLU A 232 9.49 -10.20 34.44
N VAL A 233 10.78 -10.56 34.67
CA VAL A 233 11.38 -11.71 33.98
C VAL A 233 10.66 -12.98 34.44
N PRO A 234 10.14 -13.82 33.52
CA PRO A 234 9.35 -14.99 33.86
C PRO A 234 10.12 -15.98 34.76
N GLU A 235 9.46 -16.48 35.80
CA GLU A 235 10.06 -17.35 36.78
C GLU A 235 10.64 -18.63 36.18
N ASN A 236 9.98 -19.21 35.19
CA ASN A 236 10.47 -20.39 34.48
C ASN A 236 11.82 -20.13 33.78
N TYR A 237 12.09 -18.93 33.28
CA TYR A 237 13.36 -18.55 32.68
C TYR A 237 14.44 -18.45 33.77
N ILE A 238 14.14 -17.83 34.92
CA ILE A 238 15.06 -17.73 36.07
C ILE A 238 15.49 -19.12 36.53
N GLN A 239 14.52 -20.01 36.75
CA GLN A 239 14.79 -21.38 37.18
C GLN A 239 15.58 -22.19 36.15
N ARG A 240 15.25 -22.00 34.85
CA ARG A 240 15.97 -22.67 33.75
C ARG A 240 17.45 -22.25 33.69
N ILE A 241 17.76 -20.98 33.91
CA ILE A 241 19.14 -20.49 33.90
C ILE A 241 19.93 -21.04 35.08
N ILE A 242 19.35 -21.10 36.28
CA ILE A 242 19.99 -21.71 37.44
C ILE A 242 20.29 -23.19 37.19
N HIS A 243 19.32 -23.90 36.54
CA HIS A 243 19.52 -25.30 36.19
C HIS A 243 20.64 -25.51 35.16
N PHE A 244 20.73 -24.68 34.14
CA PHE A 244 21.83 -24.72 33.17
C PHE A 244 23.19 -24.41 33.83
N ALA A 245 23.25 -23.40 34.73
CA ALA A 245 24.45 -23.12 35.49
C ALA A 245 24.89 -24.34 36.33
N LYS A 246 23.93 -25.04 36.97
CA LYS A 246 24.19 -26.29 37.73
C LYS A 246 24.73 -27.42 36.83
N GLN A 247 24.32 -27.47 35.56
CA GLN A 247 24.81 -28.42 34.55
C GLN A 247 26.23 -28.03 34.02
N GLY A 248 26.80 -26.90 34.44
CA GLY A 248 28.13 -26.46 34.05
C GLY A 248 28.16 -25.48 32.86
N TYR A 249 27.04 -25.01 32.37
CA TYR A 249 26.99 -23.96 31.35
C TYR A 249 27.43 -22.63 31.97
N LYS A 250 28.42 -21.97 31.37
CA LYS A 250 28.97 -20.70 31.88
C LYS A 250 28.39 -19.48 31.18
N SER A 251 27.85 -19.65 30.00
CA SER A 251 27.17 -18.59 29.24
C SER A 251 26.09 -19.19 28.38
N ILE A 252 25.04 -18.41 28.14
CA ILE A 252 23.96 -18.74 27.20
C ILE A 252 23.68 -17.46 26.41
N GLU A 253 23.56 -17.60 25.11
CA GLU A 253 23.07 -16.52 24.26
C GLU A 253 21.56 -16.51 24.31
N PHE A 254 21.01 -15.34 24.61
CA PHE A 254 19.57 -15.06 24.52
C PHE A 254 19.35 -14.23 23.29
N GLU A 255 18.42 -14.69 22.47
CA GLU A 255 17.96 -13.94 21.31
C GLU A 255 17.36 -12.60 21.78
N THR A 256 17.80 -11.52 21.15
CA THR A 256 17.29 -10.17 21.41
C THR A 256 16.82 -9.56 20.10
N TYR A 257 15.68 -8.91 20.16
CA TYR A 257 15.12 -8.19 19.03
C TYR A 257 15.67 -6.76 18.96
N ASN A 258 15.61 -6.17 17.78
CA ASN A 258 15.96 -4.77 17.52
C ASN A 258 14.80 -4.03 16.85
N THR A 259 14.96 -2.74 16.61
CA THR A 259 13.96 -1.88 15.98
C THR A 259 14.21 -1.65 14.49
N ASP A 260 15.08 -2.43 13.86
CA ASP A 260 15.30 -2.34 12.44
C ASP A 260 14.02 -2.78 11.70
N TRP A 261 13.67 -2.08 10.65
CA TRP A 261 12.41 -2.26 9.93
C TRP A 261 12.19 -3.68 9.34
N ASP A 262 13.26 -4.42 9.15
CA ASP A 262 13.28 -5.81 8.66
C ASP A 262 13.51 -6.85 9.77
N SER A 263 13.54 -6.42 11.05
CA SER A 263 13.76 -7.30 12.19
C SER A 263 12.57 -8.24 12.43
N GLU A 264 12.86 -9.38 13.08
CA GLU A 264 11.83 -10.35 13.46
C GLU A 264 10.75 -9.77 14.38
N ALA A 265 11.04 -8.71 15.14
CA ALA A 265 10.03 -8.03 15.95
C ALA A 265 8.88 -7.52 15.10
N TYR A 266 9.15 -6.94 13.92
CA TYR A 266 8.14 -6.48 12.98
C TYR A 266 7.38 -7.61 12.29
N VAL A 267 7.97 -8.80 12.14
CA VAL A 267 7.26 -9.97 11.61
C VAL A 267 6.17 -10.45 12.56
N THR A 268 6.27 -10.17 13.86
CA THR A 268 5.29 -10.60 14.88
C THR A 268 4.03 -9.75 14.92
N VAL A 269 4.08 -8.49 14.42
CA VAL A 269 2.97 -7.52 14.45
C VAL A 269 2.26 -7.43 13.11
N SER A 270 1.08 -6.83 13.06
CA SER A 270 0.27 -6.63 11.86
C SER A 270 0.27 -5.19 11.38
N GLY A 271 -0.35 -4.90 10.23
CA GLY A 271 -0.48 -3.55 9.70
C GLY A 271 0.79 -2.98 9.06
N GLN A 272 1.80 -3.81 8.77
CA GLN A 272 3.09 -3.38 8.22
C GLN A 272 3.12 -3.36 6.69
N ASN A 273 2.10 -3.93 6.03
CA ASN A 273 2.08 -4.14 4.58
C ASN A 273 0.98 -3.34 3.88
N SER A 274 0.33 -2.43 4.58
CA SER A 274 -0.71 -1.55 4.03
C SER A 274 -0.49 -0.09 4.40
N ASN A 275 -0.85 0.81 3.49
CA ASN A 275 -1.09 2.21 3.79
C ASN A 275 -2.54 2.35 4.25
N ASN A 276 -2.79 3.05 5.34
CA ASN A 276 -4.13 3.21 5.89
C ASN A 276 -4.60 4.65 5.72
N SER A 277 -5.83 4.85 5.29
CA SER A 277 -6.45 6.18 5.18
C SER A 277 -7.85 6.17 5.76
N VAL A 278 -8.17 7.25 6.47
CA VAL A 278 -9.53 7.55 6.94
C VAL A 278 -10.19 8.47 5.93
N ARG A 279 -11.40 8.13 5.51
CA ARG A 279 -12.17 8.94 4.58
C ARG A 279 -13.17 9.80 5.33
N VAL A 280 -13.08 11.12 5.18
CA VAL A 280 -13.86 12.11 5.91
C VAL A 280 -14.75 12.91 4.95
N THR A 281 -15.94 13.29 5.42
CA THR A 281 -16.87 14.19 4.74
C THR A 281 -16.76 15.61 5.31
N ASP A 282 -17.26 16.61 4.58
CA ASP A 282 -17.38 17.98 5.08
C ASP A 282 -18.25 18.07 6.32
N ASP A 283 -19.30 17.23 6.42
CA ASP A 283 -20.14 17.16 7.62
C ASP A 283 -19.35 16.76 8.86
N PHE A 284 -18.45 15.78 8.74
CA PHE A 284 -17.55 15.41 9.83
C PHE A 284 -16.61 16.56 10.19
N LEU A 285 -15.99 17.21 9.20
CA LEU A 285 -15.07 18.32 9.45
C LEU A 285 -15.77 19.51 10.11
N ASN A 286 -17.01 19.81 9.70
CA ASN A 286 -17.83 20.82 10.35
C ASN A 286 -18.18 20.41 11.79
N ALA A 287 -18.49 19.14 12.04
CA ALA A 287 -18.72 18.64 13.39
C ALA A 287 -17.48 18.77 14.30
N VAL A 288 -16.28 18.59 13.75
CA VAL A 288 -15.00 18.84 14.46
C VAL A 288 -14.85 20.31 14.84
N ILE A 289 -15.09 21.22 13.87
CA ILE A 289 -14.97 22.68 14.08
C ILE A 289 -15.97 23.19 15.12
N GLU A 290 -17.19 22.65 15.07
CA GLU A 290 -18.31 23.07 15.94
C GLU A 290 -18.38 22.28 17.26
N ASP A 291 -17.39 21.39 17.54
CA ASP A 291 -17.34 20.52 18.73
C ASP A 291 -18.62 19.69 18.95
N LYS A 292 -19.17 19.18 17.85
CA LYS A 292 -20.39 18.34 17.85
C LYS A 292 -20.09 16.86 18.07
N ASP A 293 -21.16 16.15 18.39
CA ASP A 293 -21.16 14.69 18.44
C ASP A 293 -21.13 14.10 17.01
N TRP A 294 -20.54 12.92 16.87
CA TRP A 294 -20.47 12.14 15.65
C TRP A 294 -20.96 10.71 15.91
N ASN A 295 -21.82 10.22 15.03
CA ASN A 295 -22.38 8.89 15.14
C ASN A 295 -21.57 7.89 14.31
N LEU A 296 -21.17 6.79 14.93
CA LEU A 296 -20.68 5.60 14.25
C LEU A 296 -21.86 4.72 13.87
N ILE A 297 -21.92 4.27 12.62
CA ILE A 297 -23.12 3.69 12.00
C ILE A 297 -22.88 2.21 11.68
N ASN A 298 -23.76 1.33 12.15
CA ASN A 298 -23.78 -0.07 11.79
C ASN A 298 -24.05 -0.24 10.30
N ARG A 299 -23.42 -1.26 9.67
CA ARG A 299 -23.48 -1.47 8.23
C ARG A 299 -24.66 -2.33 7.79
N ILE A 300 -25.24 -3.12 8.69
CA ILE A 300 -26.38 -4.00 8.37
C ILE A 300 -27.70 -3.24 8.35
N ASP A 301 -27.95 -2.38 9.35
CA ASP A 301 -29.24 -1.76 9.57
C ASP A 301 -29.23 -0.23 9.64
N ASN A 302 -28.06 0.37 9.43
CA ASN A 302 -27.81 1.81 9.53
C ASN A 302 -28.18 2.43 10.91
N SER A 303 -28.27 1.61 11.94
CA SER A 303 -28.47 2.10 13.30
C SER A 303 -27.20 2.71 13.86
N VAL A 304 -27.35 3.62 14.84
CA VAL A 304 -26.22 4.20 15.57
C VAL A 304 -25.60 3.14 16.47
N SER A 305 -24.36 2.77 16.20
CA SER A 305 -23.57 1.85 17.01
C SER A 305 -23.04 2.53 18.28
N LYS A 306 -22.50 3.74 18.11
CA LYS A 306 -21.89 4.54 19.16
C LYS A 306 -21.89 6.00 18.76
N THR A 307 -22.07 6.91 19.74
CA THR A 307 -21.88 8.35 19.55
C THR A 307 -20.60 8.77 20.26
N VAL A 308 -19.75 9.55 19.58
CA VAL A 308 -18.45 10.04 20.07
C VAL A 308 -18.34 11.55 19.76
N LYS A 309 -17.38 12.24 20.36
CA LYS A 309 -17.04 13.60 19.95
C LYS A 309 -16.24 13.56 18.63
N ALA A 310 -16.69 14.33 17.63
CA ALA A 310 -15.98 14.44 16.36
C ALA A 310 -14.53 14.90 16.54
N LYS A 311 -14.33 15.89 17.45
CA LYS A 311 -13.00 16.39 17.80
C LYS A 311 -12.09 15.34 18.40
N ASP A 312 -12.60 14.46 19.27
CA ASP A 312 -11.79 13.39 19.87
C ASP A 312 -11.30 12.37 18.81
N LEU A 313 -12.13 12.06 17.80
CA LEU A 313 -11.71 11.22 16.67
C LEU A 313 -10.62 11.93 15.85
N TRP A 314 -10.81 13.20 15.56
CA TRP A 314 -9.83 14.00 14.81
C TRP A 314 -8.49 14.08 15.53
N ASP A 315 -8.50 14.33 16.83
CA ASP A 315 -7.29 14.36 17.66
C ASP A 315 -6.59 12.99 17.70
N GLN A 316 -7.35 11.88 17.71
CA GLN A 316 -6.80 10.53 17.61
C GLN A 316 -6.13 10.29 16.26
N VAL A 317 -6.73 10.75 15.15
CA VAL A 317 -6.12 10.67 13.80
C VAL A 317 -4.82 11.47 13.78
N GLY A 318 -4.84 12.72 14.26
CA GLY A 318 -3.65 13.57 14.32
C GLY A 318 -2.53 12.97 15.17
N TYR A 319 -2.84 12.40 16.32
CA TYR A 319 -1.87 11.72 17.17
C TYR A 319 -1.27 10.49 16.46
N SER A 320 -2.10 9.65 15.86
CA SER A 320 -1.63 8.43 15.19
C SER A 320 -0.76 8.76 13.98
N ALA A 321 -1.16 9.74 13.17
CA ALA A 321 -0.37 10.21 12.03
C ALA A 321 0.99 10.80 12.47
N TRP A 322 1.03 11.53 13.57
CA TRP A 322 2.29 12.01 14.14
C TRP A 322 3.17 10.87 14.65
N ALA A 323 2.59 9.88 15.34
CA ALA A 323 3.33 8.81 15.98
C ALA A 323 3.91 7.77 15.00
N CYS A 324 3.20 7.46 13.92
CA CYS A 324 3.58 6.37 12.99
C CYS A 324 3.29 6.66 11.50
N ALA A 325 3.05 7.91 11.12
CA ALA A 325 2.74 8.37 9.76
C ALA A 325 1.44 7.78 9.14
N ASP A 326 0.61 7.13 9.94
CA ASP A 326 -0.69 6.59 9.53
C ASP A 326 -1.75 6.87 10.63
N PRO A 327 -3.03 7.02 10.27
CA PRO A 327 -3.59 7.00 8.92
C PRO A 327 -3.39 8.31 8.16
N GLY A 328 -3.47 8.24 6.81
CA GLY A 328 -3.70 9.39 5.95
C GLY A 328 -5.17 9.81 5.96
N ILE A 329 -5.48 10.94 5.33
CA ILE A 329 -6.83 11.47 5.18
C ILE A 329 -7.23 11.55 3.72
N GLN A 330 -8.45 11.12 3.40
CA GLN A 330 -9.09 11.35 2.10
C GLN A 330 -10.36 12.18 2.29
N PHE A 331 -10.46 13.29 1.58
CA PHE A 331 -11.56 14.25 1.67
C PHE A 331 -12.68 13.87 0.70
N HIS A 332 -13.64 13.07 1.17
CA HIS A 332 -14.69 12.47 0.35
C HIS A 332 -15.46 13.50 -0.48
N THR A 333 -15.95 14.56 0.14
CA THR A 333 -16.76 15.59 -0.52
C THR A 333 -15.97 16.28 -1.62
N THR A 334 -14.80 16.81 -1.30
CA THR A 334 -13.94 17.50 -2.26
C THR A 334 -13.53 16.60 -3.43
N ILE A 335 -13.17 15.33 -3.16
CA ILE A 335 -12.77 14.37 -4.20
C ILE A 335 -13.93 14.14 -5.18
N ASN A 336 -15.15 13.97 -4.68
CA ASN A 336 -16.32 13.74 -5.53
C ASN A 336 -16.83 15.01 -6.23
N ASP A 337 -16.59 16.20 -5.67
CA ASP A 337 -16.86 17.47 -6.37
C ASP A 337 -16.00 17.64 -7.63
N TRP A 338 -14.82 17.07 -7.64
CA TRP A 338 -13.91 17.09 -8.79
C TRP A 338 -14.01 15.84 -9.68
N HIS A 339 -14.94 14.94 -9.38
CA HIS A 339 -15.12 13.71 -10.14
C HIS A 339 -15.59 13.98 -11.57
N THR A 340 -14.86 13.45 -12.54
CA THR A 340 -15.14 13.69 -13.98
C THR A 340 -16.26 12.82 -14.56
N CYS A 341 -16.67 11.77 -13.84
CA CYS A 341 -17.72 10.83 -14.26
C CYS A 341 -18.73 10.55 -13.13
N PRO A 342 -19.37 11.58 -12.51
CA PRO A 342 -20.21 11.40 -11.32
C PRO A 342 -21.43 10.50 -11.53
N GLU A 343 -21.98 10.45 -12.75
CA GLU A 343 -23.11 9.59 -13.09
C GLU A 343 -22.77 8.09 -13.07
N SER A 344 -21.49 7.75 -13.07
CA SER A 344 -21.01 6.36 -13.04
C SER A 344 -20.85 5.79 -11.64
N GLY A 345 -20.95 6.62 -10.61
CA GLY A 345 -20.81 6.26 -9.21
C GLY A 345 -19.87 7.19 -8.45
N GLU A 346 -19.66 6.92 -7.17
CA GLU A 346 -18.78 7.70 -6.31
C GLU A 346 -17.36 7.16 -6.29
N ILE A 347 -16.40 8.06 -6.16
CA ILE A 347 -15.03 7.72 -5.79
C ILE A 347 -15.00 7.42 -4.30
N ARG A 348 -14.65 6.18 -3.93
CA ARG A 348 -14.66 5.71 -2.54
C ARG A 348 -13.27 5.33 -2.01
N ALA A 349 -12.33 5.09 -2.89
CA ALA A 349 -10.98 4.65 -2.54
C ALA A 349 -9.93 5.27 -3.47
N SER A 350 -8.68 4.97 -3.19
CA SER A 350 -7.52 5.29 -4.03
C SER A 350 -6.61 4.07 -4.15
N ASN A 351 -5.65 4.15 -5.08
CA ASN A 351 -4.49 3.26 -5.10
C ASN A 351 -3.58 3.48 -3.87
N PRO A 352 -2.51 2.67 -3.65
CA PRO A 352 -1.66 2.77 -2.45
C PRO A 352 -0.98 4.11 -2.20
N CYS A 353 -0.65 4.86 -3.25
CA CYS A 353 0.04 6.15 -3.15
C CYS A 353 -0.91 7.36 -3.17
N SER A 354 -2.22 7.11 -3.35
CA SER A 354 -3.30 8.11 -3.39
C SER A 354 -3.27 9.09 -4.56
N GLU A 355 -2.49 8.83 -5.61
CA GLU A 355 -2.51 9.63 -6.83
C GLU A 355 -3.63 9.25 -7.79
N TYR A 356 -4.15 8.04 -7.70
CA TYR A 356 -5.26 7.55 -8.52
C TYR A 356 -6.53 7.43 -7.67
N MET A 357 -7.47 8.33 -7.90
CA MET A 357 -8.78 8.38 -7.25
C MET A 357 -9.86 8.31 -8.32
N PHE A 358 -10.51 7.17 -8.45
CA PHE A 358 -11.52 6.91 -9.44
C PHE A 358 -12.49 5.84 -8.94
N LEU A 359 -13.34 5.32 -9.85
CA LEU A 359 -14.34 4.31 -9.54
C LEU A 359 -13.71 2.99 -9.06
N ASP A 360 -14.43 2.28 -8.22
CA ASP A 360 -14.09 0.92 -7.84
C ASP A 360 -14.03 0.00 -9.08
N ASN A 361 -13.19 -1.03 -9.01
CA ASN A 361 -12.97 -2.01 -10.08
C ASN A 361 -12.41 -1.40 -11.37
N THR A 362 -11.53 -0.42 -11.24
CA THR A 362 -10.79 0.21 -12.33
C THR A 362 -9.28 0.11 -12.12
N ALA A 363 -8.53 0.30 -13.20
CA ALA A 363 -7.06 0.29 -13.17
C ALA A 363 -6.51 1.46 -13.98
N CYS A 364 -5.33 1.93 -13.56
CA CYS A 364 -4.58 2.97 -14.25
C CYS A 364 -3.16 2.48 -14.53
N ASN A 365 -2.69 2.64 -15.77
CA ASN A 365 -1.28 2.51 -16.10
C ASN A 365 -0.62 3.89 -16.12
N LEU A 366 0.71 3.91 -15.94
CA LEU A 366 1.45 5.14 -15.68
C LEU A 366 2.69 5.24 -16.57
N ALA A 367 3.04 6.50 -16.91
CA ALA A 367 4.35 6.83 -17.47
C ALA A 367 4.78 8.21 -16.98
N SER A 368 6.09 8.47 -16.97
CA SER A 368 6.66 9.74 -16.55
C SER A 368 7.67 10.25 -17.56
N LEU A 369 7.46 11.47 -18.07
CA LEU A 369 8.40 12.18 -18.93
C LEU A 369 9.52 12.81 -18.10
N ASN A 370 10.77 12.68 -18.55
CA ASN A 370 11.92 13.25 -17.88
C ASN A 370 12.17 14.68 -18.35
N LEU A 371 11.76 15.69 -17.59
CA LEU A 371 11.85 17.10 -17.97
C LEU A 371 13.26 17.55 -18.37
N MET A 372 14.31 16.93 -17.82
CA MET A 372 15.69 17.29 -18.14
C MET A 372 16.07 17.01 -19.60
N THR A 373 15.42 16.05 -20.24
CA THR A 373 15.70 15.69 -21.64
C THR A 373 14.97 16.58 -22.66
N PHE A 374 14.06 17.42 -22.20
CA PHE A 374 13.31 18.38 -23.01
C PHE A 374 13.84 19.82 -22.89
N MET A 375 15.01 19.99 -22.27
CA MET A 375 15.64 21.30 -22.18
C MET A 375 16.47 21.62 -23.44
N ASP A 376 16.34 22.84 -23.92
CA ASP A 376 17.24 23.39 -24.96
C ASP A 376 18.57 23.90 -24.38
N GLU A 377 19.43 24.39 -25.26
CA GLU A 377 20.74 24.96 -24.89
C GLU A 377 20.63 26.18 -23.96
N ASN A 378 19.50 26.89 -23.99
CA ASN A 378 19.21 28.05 -23.14
C ASN A 378 18.52 27.63 -21.80
N LYS A 379 18.47 26.35 -21.51
CA LYS A 379 17.76 25.76 -20.33
C LYS A 379 16.25 26.06 -20.32
N CYS A 380 15.66 26.31 -21.48
CA CYS A 380 14.23 26.43 -21.65
C CYS A 380 13.60 25.11 -22.07
N LEU A 381 12.34 24.89 -21.71
CA LEU A 381 11.61 23.73 -22.16
C LEU A 381 11.36 23.80 -23.67
N ASN A 382 11.80 22.80 -24.42
CA ASN A 382 11.42 22.65 -25.82
C ASN A 382 9.97 22.17 -25.87
N THR A 383 9.07 23.13 -26.00
CA THR A 383 7.63 22.88 -25.92
C THR A 383 7.10 22.00 -27.04
N ASP A 384 7.69 22.05 -28.23
CA ASP A 384 7.20 21.27 -29.38
C ASP A 384 7.62 19.79 -29.23
N LEU A 385 8.85 19.53 -28.83
CA LEU A 385 9.30 18.18 -28.51
C LEU A 385 8.53 17.59 -27.32
N PHE A 386 8.24 18.40 -26.31
CA PHE A 386 7.47 17.96 -25.14
C PHE A 386 6.02 17.64 -25.51
N LYS A 387 5.34 18.46 -26.30
CA LYS A 387 4.00 18.20 -26.82
C LYS A 387 3.95 16.90 -27.62
N HIS A 388 4.93 16.69 -28.49
CA HIS A 388 5.01 15.46 -29.30
C HIS A 388 5.17 14.24 -28.41
N ALA A 389 6.07 14.29 -27.42
CA ALA A 389 6.25 13.21 -26.45
C ALA A 389 4.98 12.90 -25.64
N VAL A 390 4.25 13.94 -25.22
CA VAL A 390 2.95 13.77 -24.54
C VAL A 390 1.95 13.02 -25.42
N ARG A 391 1.84 13.36 -26.70
CA ARG A 391 0.96 12.67 -27.68
C ARG A 391 1.33 11.20 -27.81
N ILE A 392 2.59 10.89 -28.07
CA ILE A 392 3.10 9.53 -28.23
C ILE A 392 2.82 8.69 -26.98
N TRP A 393 3.11 9.23 -25.79
CA TRP A 393 2.94 8.48 -24.55
C TRP A 393 1.49 8.36 -24.09
N THR A 394 0.62 9.30 -24.44
CA THR A 394 -0.83 9.14 -24.29
C THR A 394 -1.31 7.95 -25.11
N LEU A 395 -0.87 7.84 -26.36
CA LEU A 395 -1.22 6.72 -27.23
C LEU A 395 -0.64 5.37 -26.73
N ILE A 396 0.60 5.37 -26.21
CA ILE A 396 1.19 4.14 -25.63
C ILE A 396 0.38 3.65 -24.44
N LEU A 397 -0.02 4.55 -23.54
CA LEU A 397 -0.85 4.18 -22.40
C LEU A 397 -2.22 3.64 -22.83
N GLU A 398 -2.81 4.23 -23.84
CA GLU A 398 -4.08 3.78 -24.46
C GLU A 398 -3.95 2.37 -25.07
N ILE A 399 -2.92 2.12 -25.85
CA ILE A 399 -2.61 0.78 -26.41
C ILE A 399 -2.40 -0.24 -25.28
N SER A 400 -1.76 0.17 -24.20
CA SER A 400 -1.50 -0.70 -23.03
C SER A 400 -2.79 -1.20 -22.38
N VAL A 401 -3.87 -0.41 -22.39
CA VAL A 401 -5.18 -0.86 -21.90
C VAL A 401 -5.73 -2.01 -22.75
N MET A 402 -5.60 -1.91 -24.07
CA MET A 402 -6.11 -2.94 -24.99
C MET A 402 -5.32 -4.25 -24.93
N MET A 403 -4.01 -4.17 -24.67
CA MET A 403 -3.16 -5.37 -24.63
C MET A 403 -3.17 -6.07 -23.26
N ALA A 404 -3.72 -5.43 -22.23
CA ALA A 404 -3.66 -5.90 -20.85
C ALA A 404 -4.61 -7.06 -20.55
N GLN A 405 -4.26 -7.78 -19.46
CA GLN A 405 -5.19 -8.64 -18.72
C GLN A 405 -5.36 -8.15 -17.28
N PHE A 406 -6.51 -8.47 -16.69
CA PHE A 406 -6.95 -7.95 -15.40
C PHE A 406 -7.37 -9.07 -14.45
N PRO A 407 -7.30 -8.87 -13.11
CA PRO A 407 -7.49 -9.94 -12.12
C PRO A 407 -8.95 -10.40 -11.94
N SER A 408 -9.93 -9.64 -12.43
CA SER A 408 -11.35 -10.00 -12.39
C SER A 408 -12.09 -9.56 -13.66
N LYS A 409 -13.32 -10.07 -13.83
CA LYS A 409 -14.22 -9.71 -14.95
C LYS A 409 -14.60 -8.25 -14.91
N GLU A 410 -14.95 -7.74 -13.73
CA GLU A 410 -15.40 -6.38 -13.49
C GLU A 410 -14.28 -5.39 -13.80
N ILE A 411 -13.05 -5.66 -13.31
CA ILE A 411 -11.91 -4.79 -13.57
C ILE A 411 -11.55 -4.80 -15.06
N ALA A 412 -11.61 -5.95 -15.73
CA ALA A 412 -11.37 -6.02 -17.17
C ALA A 412 -12.38 -5.18 -17.97
N LYS A 413 -13.67 -5.27 -17.61
CA LYS A 413 -14.73 -4.52 -18.26
C LYS A 413 -14.61 -3.02 -18.02
N LEU A 414 -14.54 -2.59 -16.77
CA LEU A 414 -14.51 -1.17 -16.43
C LEU A 414 -13.21 -0.49 -16.86
N SER A 415 -12.06 -1.18 -16.78
CA SER A 415 -10.80 -0.64 -17.30
C SER A 415 -10.85 -0.45 -18.82
N TYR A 416 -11.50 -1.35 -19.56
CA TYR A 416 -11.71 -1.20 -20.99
C TYR A 416 -12.67 -0.06 -21.32
N GLU A 417 -13.75 0.11 -20.55
CA GLU A 417 -14.77 1.16 -20.79
C GLU A 417 -14.23 2.56 -20.42
N TYR A 418 -13.59 2.73 -19.28
CA TYR A 418 -13.13 4.04 -18.79
C TYR A 418 -11.72 4.41 -19.22
N ARG A 419 -10.85 3.44 -19.51
CA ARG A 419 -9.52 3.63 -20.10
C ARG A 419 -8.69 4.70 -19.41
N THR A 420 -8.58 4.62 -18.07
CA THR A 420 -7.87 5.62 -17.27
C THR A 420 -6.36 5.56 -17.49
N LEU A 421 -5.77 6.70 -17.83
CA LEU A 421 -4.35 6.86 -18.16
C LEU A 421 -3.70 7.83 -17.19
N GLY A 422 -2.50 7.48 -16.69
CA GLY A 422 -1.73 8.31 -15.78
C GLY A 422 -0.41 8.77 -16.41
N LEU A 423 -0.40 9.92 -17.06
CA LEU A 423 0.82 10.53 -17.60
C LEU A 423 1.31 11.63 -16.68
N GLY A 424 2.55 11.51 -16.24
CA GLY A 424 3.21 12.48 -15.39
C GLY A 424 4.58 12.90 -15.90
N TYR A 425 5.34 13.61 -15.07
CA TYR A 425 6.72 13.96 -15.35
C TYR A 425 7.61 13.80 -14.10
N ALA A 426 8.90 13.64 -14.35
CA ALA A 426 9.95 13.58 -13.33
C ALA A 426 10.96 14.70 -13.53
N ASN A 427 11.80 14.91 -12.50
CA ASN A 427 12.91 15.87 -12.54
C ASN A 427 12.52 17.37 -12.58
N LEU A 428 11.33 17.75 -12.10
CA LEU A 428 10.98 19.17 -11.95
C LEU A 428 12.00 19.89 -11.05
N GLY A 429 12.38 19.30 -9.93
CA GLY A 429 13.40 19.85 -9.04
C GLY A 429 14.74 20.06 -9.76
N GLY A 430 15.22 19.05 -10.50
CA GLY A 430 16.45 19.16 -11.31
C GLY A 430 16.35 20.23 -12.39
N TYR A 431 15.21 20.33 -13.08
CA TYR A 431 14.92 21.37 -14.07
C TYR A 431 15.02 22.76 -13.45
N LEU A 432 14.35 23.02 -12.32
CA LEU A 432 14.40 24.33 -11.64
C LEU A 432 15.79 24.63 -11.11
N MET A 433 16.48 23.67 -10.50
CA MET A 433 17.86 23.83 -10.02
C MET A 433 18.82 24.20 -11.15
N SER A 434 18.69 23.56 -12.32
CA SER A 434 19.54 23.88 -13.49
C SER A 434 19.35 25.30 -14.00
N LYS A 435 18.17 25.90 -13.76
CA LYS A 435 17.83 27.29 -14.08
C LYS A 435 18.19 28.26 -12.97
N GLY A 436 18.60 27.79 -11.80
CA GLY A 436 18.85 28.63 -10.62
C GLY A 436 17.55 29.14 -9.96
N VAL A 437 16.41 28.46 -10.18
CA VAL A 437 15.09 28.81 -9.64
C VAL A 437 14.84 28.03 -8.36
N ALA A 438 14.48 28.70 -7.27
CA ALA A 438 14.13 28.05 -6.02
C ALA A 438 12.81 27.28 -6.17
N TYR A 439 12.74 26.07 -5.63
CA TYR A 439 11.59 25.16 -5.76
C TYR A 439 10.29 25.78 -5.22
N ASP A 440 10.35 26.49 -4.11
CA ASP A 440 9.23 27.13 -3.42
C ASP A 440 8.98 28.60 -3.83
N SER A 441 9.70 29.10 -4.85
CA SER A 441 9.50 30.45 -5.38
C SER A 441 8.23 30.58 -6.23
N GLU A 442 7.76 31.81 -6.43
CA GLU A 442 6.65 32.09 -7.35
C GLU A 442 6.98 31.65 -8.78
N GLU A 443 8.23 31.88 -9.22
CA GLU A 443 8.69 31.41 -10.53
C GLU A 443 8.72 29.90 -10.64
N GLY A 444 9.14 29.20 -9.59
CA GLY A 444 9.11 27.73 -9.53
C GLY A 444 7.69 27.18 -9.65
N ARG A 445 6.74 27.75 -8.91
CA ARG A 445 5.32 27.38 -8.99
C ARG A 445 4.71 27.69 -10.36
N ALA A 446 5.04 28.84 -10.94
CA ALA A 446 4.57 29.22 -12.28
C ALA A 446 5.10 28.28 -13.37
N ASN A 447 6.37 27.89 -13.32
CA ASN A 447 6.95 26.88 -14.23
C ASN A 447 6.22 25.54 -14.09
N CYS A 448 6.00 25.06 -12.88
CA CYS A 448 5.26 23.82 -12.62
C CYS A 448 3.85 23.88 -13.20
N ALA A 449 3.11 24.95 -12.92
CA ALA A 449 1.75 25.15 -13.41
C ALA A 449 1.69 25.16 -14.95
N ALA A 450 2.62 25.86 -15.61
CA ALA A 450 2.67 25.94 -17.07
C ALA A 450 2.97 24.57 -17.72
N ILE A 451 3.95 23.83 -17.19
CA ILE A 451 4.29 22.48 -17.70
C ILE A 451 3.12 21.53 -17.51
N THR A 452 2.48 21.56 -16.34
CA THR A 452 1.34 20.68 -16.02
C THR A 452 0.13 21.01 -16.90
N ALA A 453 -0.18 22.30 -17.10
CA ALA A 453 -1.28 22.73 -17.94
C ALA A 453 -1.05 22.31 -19.41
N LEU A 454 0.18 22.45 -19.91
CA LEU A 454 0.54 22.04 -21.28
C LEU A 454 0.37 20.52 -21.43
N MET A 455 0.93 19.73 -20.51
CA MET A 455 0.83 18.27 -20.55
C MET A 455 -0.64 17.80 -20.49
N THR A 456 -1.40 18.32 -19.54
CA THR A 456 -2.82 17.96 -19.38
C THR A 456 -3.63 18.31 -20.62
N GLY A 457 -3.48 19.54 -21.13
CA GLY A 457 -4.19 19.98 -22.33
C GLY A 457 -3.91 19.11 -23.56
N ILE A 458 -2.64 18.77 -23.79
CA ILE A 458 -2.26 17.90 -24.92
C ILE A 458 -2.73 16.47 -24.72
N SER A 459 -2.66 15.91 -23.49
CA SER A 459 -3.16 14.55 -23.21
C SER A 459 -4.65 14.43 -23.49
N TYR A 460 -5.46 15.40 -23.03
CA TYR A 460 -6.91 15.40 -23.30
C TYR A 460 -7.24 15.64 -24.77
N ALA A 461 -6.51 16.54 -25.45
CA ALA A 461 -6.67 16.74 -26.89
C ALA A 461 -6.37 15.45 -27.67
N THR A 462 -5.27 14.76 -27.32
CA THR A 462 -4.89 13.49 -27.95
C THR A 462 -5.93 12.41 -27.69
N SER A 463 -6.45 12.32 -26.46
CA SER A 463 -7.52 11.37 -26.11
C SER A 463 -8.79 11.62 -26.94
N ALA A 464 -9.18 12.88 -27.12
CA ALA A 464 -10.33 13.24 -27.94
C ALA A 464 -10.11 12.92 -29.44
N GLU A 465 -8.91 13.15 -29.97
CA GLU A 465 -8.54 12.80 -31.35
C GLU A 465 -8.60 11.29 -31.59
N VAL A 466 -8.11 10.50 -30.62
CA VAL A 466 -8.11 9.02 -30.70
C VAL A 466 -9.52 8.44 -30.60
N ALA A 467 -10.44 9.12 -29.92
CA ALA A 467 -11.83 8.71 -29.76
C ALA A 467 -12.71 9.05 -30.98
N SER A 468 -12.27 9.96 -31.87
CA SER A 468 -13.01 10.39 -33.06
C SER A 468 -12.75 9.49 -34.28
#